data_a480c7756b83685697865fd5a6959b0d
#
_entry.id   a480c7756b83685697865fd5a6959b0d
#
_cell.length_a   1.000
_cell.length_b   1.000
_cell.length_c   1.000
_cell.angle_alpha   90.00
_cell.angle_beta   90.00
_cell.angle_gamma   90.00
#
_symmetry.space_group_name_H-M   'P 1'
#
loop_
_entity.id
_entity.type
_entity.pdbx_description
1 polymer ?
#
loop_
_entity_poly.entity_id
_entity_poly.type
_entity_poly.pdbx_seq_one_letter_code
_entity_poly.pdbx_strand_id
1 'polypeptide(L)'
;MSDLLDQLRKSGYAVVPSIAKDPDEPWAFVHELVGVWPEMVERQPIRPMARAKSFAGGAMFTPFHTDSQDFLGAPPGLQIMVCHRAAATGGETRLLDGWALLDRLQRTNHDLYESLKRTPRLHRFYFGDVTRPTVADVDGHVAWTHSPMPATDDVGLQLAREMQSEPVIELAVLAGETLLVDNHRMLHGRHAFSGMDRDFVRVLAWFARPLCNDGPGRPGLGRLGVVVEMLAGVAPARLAAREGVSEATLYEWRNRAMAEAKAALEADDREPRGYSGR
;
A
#
# COMPACT_ATOMS: atom_id res chain seq x y z
N MET A 1 -4.25 -14.52 -15.34
CA MET A 1 -3.84 -14.19 -13.95
C MET A 1 -2.38 -13.76 -13.86
N SER A 2 -1.40 -14.43 -14.51
CA SER A 2 -0.01 -13.95 -14.55
C SER A 2 0.10 -12.52 -15.09
N ASP A 3 -0.62 -12.21 -16.17
CA ASP A 3 -0.53 -10.92 -16.85
C ASP A 3 -0.97 -9.72 -15.99
N LEU A 4 -1.98 -9.89 -15.11
CA LEU A 4 -2.47 -8.81 -14.25
C LEU A 4 -1.46 -8.46 -13.15
N LEU A 5 -0.92 -9.45 -12.46
CA LEU A 5 0.12 -9.23 -11.44
C LEU A 5 1.39 -8.67 -12.07
N ASP A 6 1.77 -9.14 -13.25
CA ASP A 6 2.93 -8.64 -13.98
C ASP A 6 2.72 -7.17 -14.41
N GLN A 7 1.50 -6.81 -14.81
CA GLN A 7 1.15 -5.42 -15.09
C GLN A 7 1.22 -4.55 -13.83
N LEU A 8 0.65 -5.00 -12.70
CA LEU A 8 0.74 -4.29 -11.43
C LEU A 8 2.21 -4.09 -11.01
N ARG A 9 3.04 -5.14 -11.09
CA ARG A 9 4.47 -5.06 -10.79
C ARG A 9 5.19 -4.04 -11.67
N LYS A 10 4.91 -4.06 -12.97
CA LYS A 10 5.56 -3.18 -13.95
C LYS A 10 5.12 -1.73 -13.80
N SER A 11 3.83 -1.47 -13.68
CA SER A 11 3.23 -0.14 -13.81
C SER A 11 2.71 0.45 -12.50
N GLY A 12 2.52 -0.38 -11.45
CA GLY A 12 1.87 0.02 -10.20
C GLY A 12 0.34 0.07 -10.29
N TYR A 13 -0.24 -0.13 -11.48
CA TYR A 13 -1.69 -0.15 -11.68
C TYR A 13 -2.08 -1.03 -12.86
N ALA A 14 -3.36 -1.42 -12.90
CA ALA A 14 -3.96 -2.09 -14.04
C ALA A 14 -5.44 -1.70 -14.16
N VAL A 15 -5.96 -1.65 -15.39
CA VAL A 15 -7.38 -1.52 -15.68
C VAL A 15 -7.82 -2.79 -16.40
N VAL A 16 -8.84 -3.44 -15.86
CA VAL A 16 -9.40 -4.67 -16.42
C VAL A 16 -10.91 -4.55 -16.59
N PRO A 17 -11.54 -5.27 -17.51
CA PRO A 17 -13.00 -5.39 -17.54
C PRO A 17 -13.50 -5.90 -16.19
N SER A 18 -14.64 -5.41 -15.74
CA SER A 18 -15.27 -5.91 -14.52
C SER A 18 -15.48 -7.41 -14.60
N ILE A 19 -15.00 -8.10 -13.58
CA ILE A 19 -15.19 -9.54 -13.46
C ILE A 19 -16.63 -9.79 -12.98
N ALA A 20 -17.22 -10.89 -13.43
CA ALA A 20 -18.60 -11.24 -13.17
C ALA A 20 -18.94 -11.50 -11.69
N LYS A 21 -17.93 -11.51 -10.80
CA LYS A 21 -18.15 -11.69 -9.36
C LYS A 21 -18.48 -10.39 -8.65
N ASP A 22 -19.40 -10.51 -7.73
CA ASP A 22 -19.92 -9.40 -6.93
C ASP A 22 -18.84 -8.96 -5.91
N PRO A 23 -18.44 -7.68 -5.91
CA PRO A 23 -17.60 -7.13 -4.84
C PRO A 23 -18.28 -7.17 -3.46
N ASP A 24 -19.55 -7.63 -3.37
CA ASP A 24 -20.21 -7.88 -2.09
C ASP A 24 -19.65 -9.10 -1.35
N GLU A 25 -18.92 -10.00 -2.05
CA GLU A 25 -18.08 -11.03 -1.44
C GLU A 25 -16.58 -10.68 -1.60
N PRO A 26 -16.09 -9.67 -0.91
CA PRO A 26 -14.82 -9.01 -1.26
C PRO A 26 -13.60 -9.92 -1.11
N TRP A 27 -13.61 -10.91 -0.21
CA TRP A 27 -12.51 -11.86 -0.05
C TRP A 27 -12.33 -12.74 -1.29
N ALA A 28 -13.42 -13.36 -1.74
CA ALA A 28 -13.43 -14.20 -2.93
C ALA A 28 -13.16 -13.37 -4.19
N PHE A 29 -13.70 -12.16 -4.25
CA PHE A 29 -13.47 -11.22 -5.34
C PHE A 29 -11.98 -10.86 -5.49
N VAL A 30 -11.31 -10.50 -4.40
CA VAL A 30 -9.86 -10.21 -4.42
C VAL A 30 -9.06 -11.43 -4.82
N HIS A 31 -9.34 -12.60 -4.22
CA HIS A 31 -8.65 -13.82 -4.56
C HIS A 31 -8.79 -14.19 -6.05
N GLU A 32 -9.96 -14.01 -6.64
CA GLU A 32 -10.17 -14.28 -8.07
C GLU A 32 -9.37 -13.33 -8.96
N LEU A 33 -9.27 -12.06 -8.56
CA LEU A 33 -8.51 -11.06 -9.32
C LEU A 33 -7.00 -11.36 -9.32
N VAL A 34 -6.43 -11.60 -8.15
CA VAL A 34 -4.96 -11.64 -7.99
C VAL A 34 -4.41 -13.03 -7.65
N GLY A 35 -5.26 -14.03 -7.43
CA GLY A 35 -4.84 -15.41 -7.13
C GLY A 35 -4.25 -15.61 -5.74
N VAL A 36 -4.30 -14.58 -4.87
CA VAL A 36 -3.79 -14.61 -3.50
C VAL A 36 -4.93 -14.24 -2.55
N TRP A 37 -5.08 -15.00 -1.47
CA TRP A 37 -6.05 -14.67 -0.42
C TRP A 37 -5.56 -13.46 0.40
N PRO A 38 -6.40 -12.42 0.54
CA PRO A 38 -6.08 -11.33 1.46
C PRO A 38 -6.22 -11.77 2.92
N GLU A 39 -5.48 -11.14 3.83
CA GLU A 39 -5.66 -11.31 5.27
C GLU A 39 -6.79 -10.46 5.81
N MET A 40 -7.00 -9.29 5.22
CA MET A 40 -8.08 -8.37 5.56
C MET A 40 -8.57 -7.67 4.31
N VAL A 41 -9.85 -7.40 4.27
CA VAL A 41 -10.47 -6.57 3.22
C VAL A 41 -11.43 -5.57 3.84
N GLU A 42 -11.43 -4.37 3.28
CA GLU A 42 -12.42 -3.34 3.55
C GLU A 42 -13.16 -3.02 2.26
N ARG A 43 -14.49 -3.03 2.30
CA ARG A 43 -15.35 -2.68 1.16
C ARG A 43 -16.14 -1.43 1.47
N GLN A 44 -16.09 -0.47 0.56
CA GLN A 44 -16.81 0.79 0.71
C GLN A 44 -17.46 1.24 -0.60
N PRO A 45 -18.79 1.52 -0.61
CA PRO A 45 -19.41 2.23 -1.73
C PRO A 45 -18.91 3.68 -1.78
N ILE A 46 -18.53 4.14 -2.97
CA ILE A 46 -18.02 5.51 -3.23
C ILE A 46 -19.05 6.21 -4.12
N ARG A 47 -19.94 6.94 -3.49
CA ARG A 47 -21.01 7.71 -4.15
C ARG A 47 -20.99 9.16 -3.72
N PRO A 48 -21.28 10.10 -4.61
CA PRO A 48 -21.39 11.51 -4.25
C PRO A 48 -22.50 11.73 -3.20
N MET A 49 -22.21 12.56 -2.23
CA MET A 49 -23.15 12.97 -1.20
C MET A 49 -23.27 14.50 -1.19
N ALA A 50 -24.48 15.03 -1.05
CA ALA A 50 -24.75 16.46 -1.06
C ALA A 50 -23.97 17.25 0.05
N ARG A 51 -23.64 16.57 1.13
CA ARG A 51 -22.84 17.13 2.26
C ARG A 51 -21.71 16.18 2.62
N ALA A 52 -20.83 15.93 1.65
CA ALA A 52 -19.70 15.07 1.87
C ALA A 52 -18.75 15.63 2.93
N LYS A 53 -18.35 14.74 3.86
CA LYS A 53 -17.36 15.06 4.91
C LYS A 53 -15.95 14.53 4.55
N SER A 54 -15.82 13.85 3.42
CA SER A 54 -14.56 13.28 2.95
C SER A 54 -14.40 13.46 1.45
N PHE A 55 -13.18 13.34 0.93
CA PHE A 55 -12.93 13.38 -0.50
C PHE A 55 -13.64 12.24 -1.24
N ALA A 56 -13.76 11.07 -0.63
CA ALA A 56 -14.40 9.90 -1.25
C ALA A 56 -15.87 10.17 -1.62
N GLY A 57 -16.61 10.84 -0.73
CA GLY A 57 -18.02 11.22 -0.98
C GLY A 57 -18.18 12.59 -1.64
N GLY A 58 -17.11 13.34 -1.88
CA GLY A 58 -17.13 14.67 -2.48
C GLY A 58 -16.96 14.65 -4.00
N ALA A 59 -17.48 15.67 -4.68
CA ALA A 59 -17.26 15.87 -6.11
C ALA A 59 -16.04 16.76 -6.42
N MET A 60 -15.40 17.31 -5.41
CA MET A 60 -14.25 18.19 -5.55
C MET A 60 -12.98 17.42 -5.96
N PHE A 61 -11.98 18.16 -6.40
CA PHE A 61 -10.64 17.62 -6.64
C PHE A 61 -10.11 16.91 -5.39
N THR A 62 -9.56 15.71 -5.59
CA THR A 62 -8.90 14.92 -4.54
C THR A 62 -7.39 14.99 -4.76
N PRO A 63 -6.62 15.54 -3.82
CA PRO A 63 -5.17 15.55 -3.88
C PRO A 63 -4.58 14.14 -3.88
N PHE A 64 -3.31 14.02 -4.30
CA PHE A 64 -2.60 12.75 -4.20
C PHE A 64 -2.53 12.27 -2.76
N HIS A 65 -2.78 10.99 -2.54
CA HIS A 65 -2.73 10.33 -1.25
C HIS A 65 -2.54 8.82 -1.43
N THR A 66 -2.31 8.13 -0.33
CA THR A 66 -2.46 6.68 -0.21
C THR A 66 -3.66 6.39 0.68
N ASP A 67 -4.32 5.25 0.48
CA ASP A 67 -5.47 4.86 1.31
C ASP A 67 -5.04 4.30 2.67
N SER A 68 -5.90 4.51 3.67
CA SER A 68 -5.77 4.00 5.06
C SER A 68 -4.44 4.35 5.72
N GLN A 69 -3.93 5.55 5.46
CA GLN A 69 -2.75 6.09 6.12
C GLN A 69 -2.91 6.28 7.64
N ASP A 70 -4.13 6.30 8.12
CA ASP A 70 -4.52 6.32 9.54
C ASP A 70 -4.48 4.94 10.20
N PHE A 71 -4.31 3.86 9.42
CA PHE A 71 -4.19 2.52 9.95
C PHE A 71 -2.85 2.35 10.70
N LEU A 72 -2.88 1.81 11.93
CA LEU A 72 -1.70 1.71 12.79
C LEU A 72 -0.68 0.67 12.32
N GLY A 73 -1.10 -0.30 11.50
CA GLY A 73 -0.24 -1.32 10.89
C GLY A 73 0.30 -0.90 9.52
N ALA A 74 0.63 -1.89 8.70
CA ALA A 74 0.93 -1.67 7.30
C ALA A 74 -0.33 -1.17 6.56
N PRO A 75 -0.21 -0.21 5.62
CA PRO A 75 -1.34 0.18 4.78
C PRO A 75 -1.79 -0.99 3.88
N PRO A 76 -3.01 -0.95 3.31
CA PRO A 76 -3.43 -1.97 2.34
C PRO A 76 -2.46 -2.02 1.16
N GLY A 77 -2.12 -3.22 0.72
CA GLY A 77 -1.23 -3.39 -0.44
C GLY A 77 -1.93 -3.10 -1.77
N LEU A 78 -3.24 -3.29 -1.83
CA LEU A 78 -4.01 -3.13 -3.05
C LEU A 78 -5.27 -2.30 -2.81
N GLN A 79 -5.48 -1.29 -3.66
CA GLN A 79 -6.76 -0.61 -3.83
C GLN A 79 -7.40 -1.10 -5.12
N ILE A 80 -8.68 -1.46 -5.06
CA ILE A 80 -9.49 -1.88 -6.20
C ILE A 80 -10.70 -0.95 -6.31
N MET A 81 -10.91 -0.38 -7.48
CA MET A 81 -12.02 0.53 -7.77
C MET A 81 -12.89 -0.06 -8.88
N VAL A 82 -14.02 -0.63 -8.52
CA VAL A 82 -15.00 -1.16 -9.47
C VAL A 82 -15.95 -0.03 -9.89
N CYS A 83 -16.01 0.26 -11.19
CA CYS A 83 -16.85 1.32 -11.73
C CYS A 83 -18.20 0.76 -12.18
N HIS A 84 -19.26 1.06 -11.45
CA HIS A 84 -20.63 0.78 -11.90
C HIS A 84 -21.16 1.91 -12.79
N ARG A 85 -20.79 3.16 -12.47
CA ARG A 85 -21.14 4.34 -13.26
C ARG A 85 -20.08 5.41 -13.13
N ALA A 86 -19.54 5.85 -14.24
CA ALA A 86 -18.63 6.99 -14.29
C ALA A 86 -19.38 8.31 -14.07
N ALA A 87 -18.65 9.38 -13.72
CA ALA A 87 -19.22 10.72 -13.68
C ALA A 87 -19.59 11.20 -15.10
N ALA A 88 -20.55 12.10 -15.19
CA ALA A 88 -20.95 12.68 -16.49
C ALA A 88 -19.81 13.50 -17.12
N THR A 89 -19.07 14.23 -16.31
CA THR A 89 -17.88 14.98 -16.73
C THR A 89 -16.84 15.02 -15.61
N GLY A 90 -15.56 14.88 -15.96
CA GLY A 90 -14.45 14.85 -15.00
C GLY A 90 -14.41 13.54 -14.20
N GLY A 91 -13.70 13.57 -13.09
CA GLY A 91 -13.61 12.42 -12.20
C GLY A 91 -12.54 11.39 -12.60
N GLU A 92 -11.69 11.74 -13.56
CA GLU A 92 -10.55 10.94 -13.97
C GLU A 92 -9.64 10.68 -12.75
N THR A 93 -9.23 9.43 -12.61
CA THR A 93 -8.24 9.04 -11.60
C THR A 93 -6.87 9.53 -12.03
N ARG A 94 -6.14 10.08 -11.09
CA ARG A 94 -4.77 10.55 -11.26
C ARG A 94 -3.83 9.68 -10.46
N LEU A 95 -2.76 9.20 -11.10
CA LEU A 95 -1.74 8.36 -10.46
C LEU A 95 -0.37 9.00 -10.61
N LEU A 96 0.43 8.91 -9.54
CA LEU A 96 1.82 9.33 -9.50
C LEU A 96 2.65 8.16 -8.94
N ASP A 97 3.72 7.79 -9.65
CA ASP A 97 4.58 6.70 -9.21
C ASP A 97 5.52 7.17 -8.10
N GLY A 98 5.18 6.81 -6.87
CA GLY A 98 5.97 7.14 -5.69
C GLY A 98 7.35 6.49 -5.67
N TRP A 99 7.52 5.32 -6.28
CA TRP A 99 8.84 4.70 -6.36
C TRP A 99 9.75 5.41 -7.36
N ALA A 100 9.23 5.81 -8.50
CA ALA A 100 9.98 6.63 -9.46
C ALA A 100 10.38 7.97 -8.83
N LEU A 101 9.48 8.61 -8.09
CA LEU A 101 9.79 9.82 -7.31
C LEU A 101 10.91 9.57 -6.30
N LEU A 102 10.87 8.48 -5.53
CA LEU A 102 11.93 8.15 -4.57
C LEU A 102 13.28 7.92 -5.25
N ASP A 103 13.30 7.18 -6.36
CA ASP A 103 14.53 6.94 -7.13
C ASP A 103 15.12 8.24 -7.67
N ARG A 104 14.27 9.18 -8.09
CA ARG A 104 14.71 10.50 -8.50
C ARG A 104 15.27 11.29 -7.32
N LEU A 105 14.54 11.37 -6.21
CA LEU A 105 14.97 12.09 -5.00
C LEU A 105 16.29 11.55 -4.45
N GLN A 106 16.50 10.25 -4.47
CA GLN A 106 17.77 9.65 -4.05
C GLN A 106 18.97 10.23 -4.81
N ARG A 107 18.80 10.58 -6.09
CA ARG A 107 19.86 11.14 -6.94
C ARG A 107 19.94 12.66 -6.90
N THR A 108 18.81 13.34 -6.73
CA THR A 108 18.73 14.81 -6.95
C THR A 108 18.50 15.62 -5.68
N ASN A 109 17.95 14.99 -4.63
CA ASN A 109 17.64 15.63 -3.34
C ASN A 109 17.73 14.61 -2.20
N HIS A 110 18.97 14.16 -1.95
CA HIS A 110 19.23 13.07 -1.00
C HIS A 110 18.78 13.40 0.43
N ASP A 111 18.85 14.65 0.85
CA ASP A 111 18.41 15.08 2.18
C ASP A 111 16.90 14.90 2.37
N LEU A 112 16.13 15.26 1.35
CA LEU A 112 14.68 15.01 1.36
C LEU A 112 14.39 13.50 1.34
N TYR A 113 15.08 12.74 0.47
CA TYR A 113 14.94 11.27 0.41
C TYR A 113 15.13 10.61 1.78
N GLU A 114 16.21 10.95 2.49
CA GLU A 114 16.48 10.41 3.83
C GLU A 114 15.45 10.89 4.86
N SER A 115 15.03 12.15 4.77
CA SER A 115 14.00 12.71 5.66
C SER A 115 12.66 12.00 5.51
N LEU A 116 12.24 11.65 4.29
CA LEU A 116 10.99 10.92 4.03
C LEU A 116 10.99 9.54 4.67
N LYS A 117 12.17 8.90 4.77
CA LYS A 117 12.34 7.54 5.31
C LYS A 117 12.55 7.50 6.83
N ARG A 118 13.15 8.54 7.41
CA ARG A 118 13.61 8.52 8.80
C ARG A 118 12.88 9.46 9.72
N THR A 119 12.31 10.56 9.19
CA THR A 119 11.68 11.57 10.02
C THR A 119 10.19 11.26 10.17
N PRO A 120 9.71 10.91 11.40
CA PRO A 120 8.29 10.81 11.65
C PRO A 120 7.60 12.16 11.42
N ARG A 121 6.52 12.16 10.67
CA ARG A 121 5.73 13.35 10.35
C ARG A 121 4.29 13.13 10.73
N LEU A 122 3.58 14.21 11.04
CA LEU A 122 2.15 14.22 11.28
C LEU A 122 1.41 14.15 9.92
N HIS A 123 0.75 13.04 9.67
CA HIS A 123 -0.18 12.87 8.56
C HIS A 123 -1.59 13.09 9.09
N ARG A 124 -2.19 14.21 8.70
CA ARG A 124 -3.56 14.55 9.10
C ARG A 124 -4.57 13.83 8.23
N PHE A 125 -5.65 13.40 8.86
CA PHE A 125 -6.72 12.72 8.16
C PHE A 125 -8.07 13.08 8.76
N TYR A 126 -9.18 12.84 8.07
CA TYR A 126 -10.52 13.20 8.55
C TYR A 126 -10.96 12.48 9.83
N PHE A 127 -10.45 11.27 10.03
CA PHE A 127 -10.86 10.40 11.13
C PHE A 127 -9.80 10.23 12.21
N GLY A 128 -8.66 10.86 12.04
CA GLY A 128 -7.56 10.80 13.01
C GLY A 128 -6.23 11.17 12.37
N ASP A 129 -5.28 11.52 13.21
CA ASP A 129 -3.93 11.86 12.79
C ASP A 129 -3.00 10.69 13.09
N VAL A 130 -2.02 10.46 12.22
CA VAL A 130 -0.99 9.44 12.44
C VAL A 130 0.40 10.05 12.30
N THR A 131 1.30 9.68 13.19
CA THR A 131 2.70 10.11 13.14
C THR A 131 3.58 8.94 12.74
N ARG A 132 4.18 9.02 11.57
CA ARG A 132 5.13 8.03 11.03
C ARG A 132 5.97 8.63 9.91
N PRO A 133 7.08 7.98 9.49
CA PRO A 133 7.76 8.36 8.26
C PRO A 133 6.81 8.32 7.05
N THR A 134 7.05 9.20 6.07
CA THR A 134 6.27 9.20 4.82
C THR A 134 6.49 7.93 4.01
N VAL A 135 7.68 7.36 4.12
CA VAL A 135 8.08 6.13 3.42
C VAL A 135 8.61 5.15 4.45
N ALA A 136 8.03 3.97 4.49
CA ALA A 136 8.45 2.90 5.38
C ALA A 136 8.84 1.64 4.60
N ASP A 137 9.72 0.85 5.19
CA ASP A 137 9.93 -0.52 4.76
C ASP A 137 8.89 -1.41 5.46
N VAL A 138 8.12 -2.12 4.66
CA VAL A 138 7.14 -3.10 5.12
C VAL A 138 7.53 -4.44 4.51
N ASP A 139 8.10 -5.33 5.30
CA ASP A 139 8.56 -6.66 4.89
C ASP A 139 9.48 -6.64 3.66
N GLY A 140 10.46 -5.73 3.65
CA GLY A 140 11.38 -5.53 2.52
C GLY A 140 10.79 -4.79 1.34
N HIS A 141 9.63 -4.16 1.51
CA HIS A 141 8.88 -3.44 0.50
C HIS A 141 8.67 -1.98 0.90
N VAL A 142 8.87 -1.07 -0.03
CA VAL A 142 8.67 0.36 0.22
C VAL A 142 7.19 0.70 0.11
N ALA A 143 6.63 1.18 1.22
CA ALA A 143 5.27 1.65 1.28
C ALA A 143 5.22 3.15 1.59
N TRP A 144 4.38 3.87 0.84
CA TRP A 144 4.09 5.28 1.06
C TRP A 144 2.95 5.46 2.06
N THR A 145 3.09 6.47 2.90
CA THR A 145 2.01 7.07 3.69
C THR A 145 1.91 8.53 3.32
N HIS A 146 0.87 8.92 2.61
CA HIS A 146 0.67 10.30 2.18
C HIS A 146 -0.79 10.73 2.35
N SER A 147 -1.00 11.78 3.11
CA SER A 147 -2.32 12.34 3.38
C SER A 147 -2.78 13.28 2.26
N PRO A 148 -4.08 13.31 1.93
CA PRO A 148 -4.63 14.32 1.01
C PRO A 148 -4.73 15.72 1.63
N MET A 149 -4.47 15.85 2.93
CA MET A 149 -4.51 17.14 3.61
C MET A 149 -3.21 17.90 3.38
N PRO A 150 -3.25 19.25 3.34
CA PRO A 150 -2.05 20.06 3.18
C PRO A 150 -1.00 19.77 4.24
N ALA A 151 0.25 19.62 3.82
CA ALA A 151 1.38 19.49 4.72
C ALA A 151 1.61 20.80 5.50
N THR A 152 2.00 20.66 6.76
CA THR A 152 2.29 21.80 7.66
C THR A 152 3.74 21.85 8.11
N ASP A 153 4.56 20.91 7.70
CA ASP A 153 5.98 20.82 8.00
C ASP A 153 6.85 20.98 6.74
N ASP A 154 8.10 21.34 6.91
CA ASP A 154 9.01 21.67 5.80
C ASP A 154 9.25 20.49 4.87
N VAL A 155 9.37 19.27 5.40
CA VAL A 155 9.57 18.04 4.60
C VAL A 155 8.38 17.81 3.68
N GLY A 156 7.16 17.97 4.21
CA GLY A 156 5.95 17.81 3.43
C GLY A 156 5.75 18.92 2.38
N LEU A 157 6.14 20.14 2.70
CA LEU A 157 6.10 21.26 1.73
C LEU A 157 7.12 21.06 0.61
N GLN A 158 8.32 20.56 0.92
CA GLN A 158 9.31 20.20 -0.08
C GLN A 158 8.82 19.04 -0.96
N LEU A 159 8.29 17.97 -0.34
CA LEU A 159 7.71 16.85 -1.08
C LEU A 159 6.61 17.32 -2.03
N ALA A 160 5.70 18.18 -1.58
CA ALA A 160 4.63 18.71 -2.43
C ALA A 160 5.15 19.46 -3.66
N ARG A 161 6.27 20.18 -3.55
CA ARG A 161 6.93 20.83 -4.70
C ARG A 161 7.54 19.82 -5.66
N GLU A 162 8.23 18.80 -5.13
CA GLU A 162 8.82 17.74 -5.94
C GLU A 162 7.77 16.94 -6.72
N MET A 163 6.62 16.65 -6.10
CA MET A 163 5.51 15.96 -6.76
C MET A 163 4.92 16.74 -7.93
N GLN A 164 5.00 18.07 -7.94
CA GLN A 164 4.50 18.90 -9.05
C GLN A 164 5.30 18.69 -10.36
N SER A 165 6.52 18.22 -10.25
CA SER A 165 7.41 17.97 -11.39
C SER A 165 7.33 16.53 -11.92
N GLU A 166 6.58 15.66 -11.24
CA GLU A 166 6.45 14.25 -11.64
C GLU A 166 5.42 14.08 -12.76
N PRO A 167 5.66 13.12 -13.67
CA PRO A 167 4.65 12.69 -14.62
C PRO A 167 3.41 12.15 -13.90
N VAL A 168 2.24 12.62 -14.32
CA VAL A 168 0.95 12.18 -13.83
C VAL A 168 0.26 11.33 -14.88
N ILE A 169 -0.21 10.16 -14.49
CA ILE A 169 -1.04 9.30 -15.31
C ILE A 169 -2.50 9.65 -15.02
N GLU A 170 -3.26 9.94 -16.05
CA GLU A 170 -4.69 10.25 -15.95
C GLU A 170 -5.51 9.16 -16.63
N LEU A 171 -6.48 8.61 -15.89
CA LEU A 171 -7.27 7.46 -16.31
C LEU A 171 -8.77 7.75 -16.16
N ALA A 172 -9.50 7.64 -17.25
CA ALA A 172 -10.96 7.56 -17.22
C ALA A 172 -11.33 6.08 -17.01
N VAL A 173 -11.81 5.74 -15.82
CA VAL A 173 -12.32 4.39 -15.53
C VAL A 173 -13.79 4.35 -15.90
N LEU A 174 -14.15 3.57 -16.92
CA LEU A 174 -15.49 3.49 -17.49
C LEU A 174 -16.38 2.52 -16.72
N ALA A 175 -17.69 2.66 -16.91
CA ALA A 175 -18.65 1.70 -16.38
C ALA A 175 -18.36 0.28 -16.91
N GLY A 176 -18.28 -0.69 -16.01
CA GLY A 176 -17.89 -2.06 -16.34
C GLY A 176 -16.36 -2.29 -16.35
N GLU A 177 -15.57 -1.32 -15.87
CA GLU A 177 -14.14 -1.50 -15.67
C GLU A 177 -13.79 -1.53 -14.18
N THR A 178 -12.66 -2.16 -13.90
CA THR A 178 -12.07 -2.22 -12.57
C THR A 178 -10.62 -1.73 -12.65
N LEU A 179 -10.30 -0.69 -11.88
CA LEU A 179 -8.95 -0.20 -11.68
C LEU A 179 -8.34 -0.85 -10.43
N LEU A 180 -7.16 -1.43 -10.58
CA LEU A 180 -6.32 -1.93 -9.51
C LEU A 180 -5.11 -1.01 -9.36
N VAL A 181 -4.76 -0.67 -8.12
CA VAL A 181 -3.64 0.22 -7.79
C VAL A 181 -2.81 -0.41 -6.68
N ASP A 182 -1.51 -0.55 -6.88
CA ASP A 182 -0.56 -0.85 -5.81
C ASP A 182 -0.49 0.38 -4.88
N ASN A 183 -1.18 0.30 -3.76
CA ASN A 183 -1.32 1.40 -2.82
C ASN A 183 -0.04 1.65 -2.00
N HIS A 184 0.91 0.72 -2.01
CA HIS A 184 2.23 0.94 -1.42
C HIS A 184 3.13 1.81 -2.34
N ARG A 185 2.94 1.70 -3.66
CA ARG A 185 3.75 2.36 -4.68
C ARG A 185 3.13 3.65 -5.19
N MET A 186 1.83 3.61 -5.54
CA MET A 186 1.17 4.69 -6.28
C MET A 186 0.46 5.64 -5.34
N LEU A 187 0.79 6.92 -5.44
CA LEU A 187 -0.06 7.96 -4.92
C LEU A 187 -1.18 8.22 -5.92
N HIS A 188 -2.41 8.28 -5.43
CA HIS A 188 -3.58 8.45 -6.27
C HIS A 188 -4.43 9.65 -5.85
N GLY A 189 -5.13 10.20 -6.80
CA GLY A 189 -6.03 11.31 -6.63
C GLY A 189 -7.12 11.29 -7.69
N ARG A 190 -7.89 12.36 -7.79
CA ARG A 190 -9.01 12.41 -8.74
C ARG A 190 -9.30 13.84 -9.13
N HIS A 191 -9.61 14.07 -10.40
CA HIS A 191 -10.17 15.35 -10.84
C HIS A 191 -11.56 15.60 -10.22
N ALA A 192 -11.90 16.87 -10.07
CA ALA A 192 -13.27 17.26 -9.76
C ALA A 192 -14.22 16.74 -10.85
N PHE A 193 -15.47 16.48 -10.48
CA PHE A 193 -16.48 15.98 -11.42
C PHE A 193 -17.83 16.65 -11.17
N SER A 194 -18.72 16.51 -12.13
CA SER A 194 -20.11 16.96 -12.01
C SER A 194 -21.09 15.78 -12.01
N GLY A 195 -22.27 16.03 -11.47
CA GLY A 195 -23.33 15.03 -11.34
C GLY A 195 -23.27 14.25 -10.02
N MET A 196 -24.39 13.61 -9.70
CA MET A 196 -24.57 12.80 -8.48
C MET A 196 -24.65 11.30 -8.78
N ASP A 197 -24.48 10.93 -10.04
CA ASP A 197 -24.72 9.55 -10.51
C ASP A 197 -23.49 8.66 -10.48
N ARG A 198 -22.31 9.23 -10.16
CA ARG A 198 -21.06 8.46 -10.05
C ARG A 198 -21.22 7.37 -9.00
N ASP A 199 -20.93 6.13 -9.38
CA ASP A 199 -21.07 4.95 -8.52
C ASP A 199 -19.88 4.00 -8.68
N PHE A 200 -19.11 3.89 -7.62
CA PHE A 200 -17.97 2.99 -7.52
C PHE A 200 -18.07 2.16 -6.25
N VAL A 201 -17.45 0.99 -6.28
CA VAL A 201 -17.12 0.25 -5.07
C VAL A 201 -15.61 0.23 -4.93
N ARG A 202 -15.12 0.65 -3.77
CA ARG A 202 -13.71 0.50 -3.39
C ARG A 202 -13.55 -0.74 -2.53
N VAL A 203 -12.56 -1.55 -2.85
CA VAL A 203 -12.09 -2.64 -2.01
C VAL A 203 -10.62 -2.40 -1.70
N LEU A 204 -10.27 -2.34 -0.42
CA LEU A 204 -8.91 -2.31 0.06
C LEU A 204 -8.53 -3.70 0.57
N ALA A 205 -7.35 -4.17 0.20
CA ALA A 205 -6.90 -5.51 0.56
C ALA A 205 -5.50 -5.50 1.17
N TRP A 206 -5.37 -6.16 2.31
CA TRP A 206 -4.11 -6.43 3.00
C TRP A 206 -3.71 -7.87 2.75
N PHE A 207 -2.44 -8.10 2.57
CA PHE A 207 -1.87 -9.42 2.32
C PHE A 207 -0.76 -9.70 3.30
N ALA A 208 -0.55 -10.96 3.63
CA ALA A 208 0.57 -11.42 4.46
C ALA A 208 1.93 -10.94 3.90
N ARG A 209 1.95 -10.64 2.59
CA ARG A 209 3.11 -10.12 1.87
C ARG A 209 2.67 -9.17 0.78
N PRO A 210 3.46 -8.14 0.49
CA PRO A 210 3.20 -7.26 -0.64
C PRO A 210 3.09 -8.05 -1.95
N LEU A 211 2.07 -7.75 -2.77
CA LEU A 211 1.85 -8.42 -4.07
C LEU A 211 2.91 -8.10 -5.12
N CYS A 212 3.55 -6.93 -5.01
CA CYS A 212 4.45 -6.37 -6.01
C CYS A 212 5.90 -6.28 -5.50
N ASN A 213 6.42 -7.39 -4.99
CA ASN A 213 7.77 -7.45 -4.38
C ASN A 213 8.95 -7.35 -5.36
N ASP A 214 8.70 -7.38 -6.67
CA ASP A 214 9.76 -7.46 -7.68
C ASP A 214 10.18 -6.09 -8.24
N GLY A 215 10.22 -5.05 -7.40
CA GLY A 215 10.86 -3.78 -7.77
C GLY A 215 12.33 -4.01 -8.14
N PRO A 216 12.90 -3.28 -9.11
CA PRO A 216 14.26 -3.49 -9.54
C PRO A 216 15.23 -3.36 -8.36
N GLY A 217 15.93 -4.44 -8.06
CA GLY A 217 17.03 -4.48 -7.09
C GLY A 217 16.69 -4.87 -5.67
N ARG A 218 15.50 -5.44 -5.40
CA ARG A 218 15.21 -5.95 -4.05
C ARG A 218 15.52 -7.44 -3.94
N PRO A 219 16.34 -7.85 -2.96
CA PRO A 219 16.45 -9.25 -2.61
C PRO A 219 15.06 -9.76 -2.19
N GLY A 220 14.72 -10.97 -2.56
CA GLY A 220 13.53 -11.69 -2.12
C GLY A 220 13.36 -11.58 -0.60
N LEU A 221 12.21 -11.96 -0.11
CA LEU A 221 11.84 -11.93 1.31
C LEU A 221 13.05 -12.02 2.21
N GLY A 222 13.28 -11.00 3.04
CA GLY A 222 14.40 -11.02 3.97
C GLY A 222 14.42 -12.35 4.70
N ARG A 223 15.60 -12.85 5.05
CA ARG A 223 15.78 -14.18 5.67
C ARG A 223 14.76 -14.50 6.77
N LEU A 224 14.30 -13.47 7.49
CA LEU A 224 13.27 -13.62 8.52
C LEU A 224 11.91 -14.00 7.93
N GLY A 225 11.48 -13.39 6.81
CA GLY A 225 10.22 -13.75 6.15
C GLY A 225 10.22 -15.20 5.68
N VAL A 226 11.34 -15.68 5.12
CA VAL A 226 11.49 -17.09 4.72
C VAL A 226 11.40 -18.02 5.94
N VAL A 227 11.99 -17.60 7.07
CA VAL A 227 11.89 -18.36 8.34
C VAL A 227 10.44 -18.42 8.84
N VAL A 228 9.70 -17.32 8.77
CA VAL A 228 8.28 -17.30 9.17
C VAL A 228 7.46 -18.25 8.31
N GLU A 229 7.66 -18.29 6.99
CA GLU A 229 6.99 -19.26 6.12
C GLU A 229 7.34 -20.71 6.46
N MET A 230 8.61 -20.97 6.74
CA MET A 230 9.05 -22.28 7.16
C MET A 230 8.38 -22.71 8.46
N LEU A 231 8.24 -21.78 9.42
CA LEU A 231 7.52 -22.01 10.69
C LEU A 231 6.01 -22.18 10.48
N ALA A 232 5.44 -21.53 9.47
CA ALA A 232 4.04 -21.68 9.07
C ALA A 232 3.76 -22.97 8.27
N GLY A 233 4.78 -23.84 8.07
CA GLY A 233 4.63 -25.17 7.46
C GLY A 233 4.87 -25.21 5.95
N VAL A 234 5.41 -24.16 5.34
CA VAL A 234 5.83 -24.22 3.92
C VAL A 234 7.05 -25.15 3.81
N ALA A 235 6.98 -26.11 2.87
CA ALA A 235 8.03 -27.10 2.68
C ALA A 235 9.40 -26.46 2.42
N PRO A 236 10.46 -26.81 3.19
CA PRO A 236 11.79 -26.24 3.02
C PRO A 236 12.34 -26.36 1.60
N ALA A 237 12.13 -27.49 0.93
CA ALA A 237 12.56 -27.69 -0.46
C ALA A 237 11.97 -26.66 -1.42
N ARG A 238 10.70 -26.26 -1.22
CA ARG A 238 10.04 -25.22 -2.03
C ARG A 238 10.63 -23.83 -1.77
N LEU A 239 10.91 -23.53 -0.50
CA LEU A 239 11.56 -22.28 -0.11
C LEU A 239 12.98 -22.19 -0.64
N ALA A 240 13.76 -23.27 -0.49
CA ALA A 240 15.12 -23.38 -1.00
C ALA A 240 15.21 -23.13 -2.51
N ALA A 241 14.33 -23.77 -3.28
CA ALA A 241 14.25 -23.58 -4.73
C ALA A 241 13.88 -22.12 -5.10
N ARG A 242 12.94 -21.50 -4.38
CA ARG A 242 12.52 -20.11 -4.60
C ARG A 242 13.62 -19.10 -4.29
N GLU A 243 14.31 -19.28 -3.17
CA GLU A 243 15.34 -18.35 -2.68
C GLU A 243 16.73 -18.62 -3.29
N GLY A 244 16.89 -19.68 -4.07
CA GLY A 244 18.17 -20.06 -4.66
C GLY A 244 19.23 -20.49 -3.65
N VAL A 245 18.83 -21.05 -2.49
CA VAL A 245 19.70 -21.50 -1.40
C VAL A 245 19.49 -22.98 -1.09
N SER A 246 20.39 -23.58 -0.30
CA SER A 246 20.20 -24.95 0.19
C SER A 246 19.18 -25.01 1.34
N GLU A 247 18.51 -26.15 1.54
CA GLU A 247 17.66 -26.35 2.71
C GLU A 247 18.46 -26.19 4.02
N ALA A 248 19.72 -26.62 4.05
CA ALA A 248 20.59 -26.43 5.20
C ALA A 248 20.72 -24.95 5.57
N THR A 249 20.87 -24.06 4.60
CA THR A 249 20.91 -22.61 4.80
C THR A 249 19.61 -22.08 5.40
N LEU A 250 18.46 -22.61 4.99
CA LEU A 250 17.16 -22.24 5.59
C LEU A 250 17.06 -22.64 7.06
N TYR A 251 17.52 -23.83 7.41
CA TYR A 251 17.57 -24.29 8.79
C TYR A 251 18.53 -23.46 9.64
N GLU A 252 19.66 -23.02 9.12
CA GLU A 252 20.58 -22.08 9.79
C GLU A 252 19.88 -20.75 10.08
N TRP A 253 19.18 -20.16 9.09
CA TRP A 253 18.43 -18.92 9.28
C TRP A 253 17.36 -19.06 10.36
N ARG A 254 16.58 -20.15 10.32
CA ARG A 254 15.57 -20.46 11.34
C ARG A 254 16.20 -20.56 12.73
N ASN A 255 17.27 -21.32 12.88
CA ASN A 255 17.89 -21.55 14.19
C ASN A 255 18.43 -20.25 14.77
N ARG A 256 19.04 -19.38 13.93
CA ARG A 256 19.49 -18.05 14.34
C ARG A 256 18.33 -17.16 14.78
N ALA A 257 17.28 -17.05 13.98
CA ALA A 257 16.12 -16.23 14.31
C ALA A 257 15.46 -16.68 15.61
N MET A 258 15.33 -18.01 15.83
CA MET A 258 14.77 -18.56 17.06
C MET A 258 15.66 -18.29 18.27
N ALA A 259 16.98 -18.33 18.12
CA ALA A 259 17.92 -18.00 19.21
C ALA A 259 17.84 -16.51 19.60
N GLU A 260 17.79 -15.61 18.62
CA GLU A 260 17.65 -14.17 18.85
C GLU A 260 16.30 -13.82 19.47
N ALA A 261 15.19 -14.44 18.99
CA ALA A 261 13.87 -14.25 19.57
C ALA A 261 13.81 -14.73 21.02
N LYS A 262 14.41 -15.90 21.32
CA LYS A 262 14.50 -16.42 22.69
C LYS A 262 15.27 -15.47 23.59
N ALA A 263 16.44 -15.00 23.16
CA ALA A 263 17.26 -14.04 23.93
C ALA A 263 16.50 -12.72 24.20
N ALA A 264 15.74 -12.23 23.23
CA ALA A 264 14.94 -11.01 23.39
C ALA A 264 13.81 -11.20 24.41
N LEU A 265 13.09 -12.34 24.37
CA LEU A 265 12.03 -12.65 25.32
C LEU A 265 12.58 -12.83 26.75
N GLU A 266 13.73 -13.52 26.91
CA GLU A 266 14.37 -13.69 28.20
C GLU A 266 14.96 -12.37 28.77
N ALA A 267 15.27 -11.40 27.93
CA ALA A 267 15.71 -10.08 28.35
C ALA A 267 14.54 -9.24 28.87
N ASP A 268 13.37 -9.31 28.24
CA ASP A 268 12.15 -8.61 28.65
C ASP A 268 11.63 -9.13 30.01
N ASP A 269 11.79 -10.42 30.29
CA ASP A 269 11.44 -11.02 31.59
C ASP A 269 12.33 -10.56 32.75
N ARG A 270 13.51 -9.97 32.46
CA ARG A 270 14.46 -9.51 33.48
C ARG A 270 14.26 -8.04 33.88
N GLU A 271 13.50 -7.25 33.12
CA GLU A 271 13.10 -5.91 33.54
C GLU A 271 11.85 -6.00 34.42
N PRO A 272 11.93 -5.64 35.73
CA PRO A 272 10.75 -5.58 36.56
C PRO A 272 9.83 -4.48 35.99
N ARG A 273 8.65 -4.85 35.52
CA ARG A 273 7.60 -3.90 35.16
C ARG A 273 7.24 -3.09 36.41
N GLY A 274 7.89 -1.93 36.52
CA GLY A 274 7.56 -0.96 37.54
C GLY A 274 6.13 -0.46 37.31
N TYR A 275 5.18 -1.06 37.97
CA TYR A 275 3.83 -0.57 38.10
C TYR A 275 3.91 0.67 39.01
N SER A 276 4.14 1.85 38.47
CA SER A 276 3.91 3.09 39.20
C SER A 276 2.41 3.39 39.17
N GLY A 277 1.70 2.83 40.13
CA GLY A 277 0.37 3.28 40.46
C GLY A 277 0.45 4.72 41.02
N ARG A 278 -0.17 5.67 40.29
CA ARG A 278 -0.87 6.84 40.87
C ARG A 278 -1.93 7.26 39.86
#